data_aa399ddfa84fa8bb14fd2f2423fbf265
#
_entry.id   aa399ddfa84fa8bb14fd2f2423fbf265
#
_cell.length_a   1.000
_cell.length_b   1.000
_cell.length_c   1.000
_cell.angle_alpha   90.00
_cell.angle_beta   90.00
_cell.angle_gamma   90.00
#
_symmetry.space_group_name_H-M   'P 1'
#
loop_
_entity.id
_entity.type
_entity.pdbx_description
1 polymer ?
#
loop_
_entity_poly.entity_id
_entity_poly.type
_entity_poly.pdbx_seq_one_letter_code
_entity_poly.pdbx_strand_id
1 'polypeptide(L)'
;WVDNINLKGNNNLVNINAGFDETSFILKNKFQSSNLQVFDFYDQTRHTEQAIKRARKVSRVYPGTKSISTGKIPLKDSSIDILFLLSAAHEVRSNEERELLFNECSRVLKKQGKILVVEHLRDLPNFLAFSVGFMHFFSKKTWKSVFDKANIKLEEEIKFTPFMSVFVLEKINKK
;
A
#
# COMPACT_ATOMS: atom_id res chain seq x y z
N TRP A 1 -6.97 11.72 -7.11
CA TRP A 1 -7.58 10.41 -6.83
C TRP A 1 -8.03 10.30 -5.35
N VAL A 2 -7.26 10.78 -4.40
CA VAL A 2 -7.66 10.79 -2.96
C VAL A 2 -8.93 11.62 -2.75
N ASP A 3 -9.15 12.64 -3.55
CA ASP A 3 -10.33 13.51 -3.46
C ASP A 3 -11.64 12.79 -3.85
N ASN A 4 -11.53 11.74 -4.65
CA ASN A 4 -12.67 10.92 -5.04
C ASN A 4 -13.07 9.91 -3.96
N ILE A 5 -12.26 9.77 -2.90
CA ILE A 5 -12.59 8.90 -1.76
C ILE A 5 -13.53 9.67 -0.83
N ASN A 6 -14.82 9.44 -1.01
CA ASN A 6 -15.84 10.06 -0.19
C ASN A 6 -16.10 9.21 1.08
N LEU A 7 -15.35 9.50 2.15
CA LEU A 7 -15.57 8.88 3.46
C LEU A 7 -16.60 9.68 4.24
N LYS A 8 -17.70 9.03 4.58
CA LYS A 8 -18.71 9.61 5.49
C LYS A 8 -18.49 9.06 6.90
N GLY A 9 -18.32 9.96 7.87
CA GLY A 9 -18.26 9.59 9.27
C GLY A 9 -16.88 9.12 9.76
N ASN A 10 -16.88 8.41 10.88
CA ASN A 10 -15.69 7.99 11.59
C ASN A 10 -15.21 6.64 11.05
N ASN A 11 -14.22 6.64 10.15
CA ASN A 11 -13.69 5.44 9.50
C ASN A 11 -12.38 4.98 10.15
N ASN A 12 -12.14 3.68 10.14
CA ASN A 12 -10.85 3.09 10.52
C ASN A 12 -9.96 3.00 9.29
N LEU A 13 -8.90 3.79 9.27
CA LEU A 13 -7.93 3.85 8.18
C LEU A 13 -6.61 3.22 8.62
N VAL A 14 -5.96 2.57 7.69
CA VAL A 14 -4.59 2.05 7.88
C VAL A 14 -3.71 2.58 6.76
N ASN A 15 -2.54 3.10 7.08
CA ASN A 15 -1.46 3.34 6.14
C ASN A 15 -0.29 2.41 6.45
N ILE A 16 0.16 1.65 5.46
CA ILE A 16 1.30 0.74 5.60
C ILE A 16 2.43 1.26 4.71
N ASN A 17 3.58 1.55 5.31
CA ASN A 17 4.77 2.01 4.60
C ASN A 17 5.93 1.01 4.75
N ALA A 18 6.98 1.24 3.95
CA ALA A 18 8.19 0.42 3.88
C ALA A 18 9.42 1.21 4.35
N GLY A 19 9.30 1.87 5.49
CA GLY A 19 10.41 2.61 6.08
C GLY A 19 10.49 4.08 5.71
N PHE A 20 9.67 4.56 4.81
CA PHE A 20 9.59 5.97 4.43
C PHE A 20 8.12 6.39 4.34
N ASP A 21 7.72 7.35 5.15
CA ASP A 21 6.33 7.78 5.27
C ASP A 21 6.19 9.29 5.03
N GLU A 22 5.81 9.66 3.82
CA GLU A 22 5.45 11.04 3.46
C GLU A 22 3.94 11.26 3.48
N THR A 23 3.14 10.20 3.63
CA THR A 23 1.72 10.21 3.29
C THR A 23 0.81 10.24 4.50
N SER A 24 1.21 9.71 5.65
CA SER A 24 0.33 9.63 6.83
C SER A 24 -0.13 10.98 7.35
N PHE A 25 0.73 12.00 7.34
CA PHE A 25 0.33 13.37 7.71
C PHE A 25 -0.71 13.95 6.74
N ILE A 26 -0.54 13.70 5.44
CA ILE A 26 -1.47 14.12 4.39
C ILE A 26 -2.81 13.41 4.57
N LEU A 27 -2.80 12.08 4.78
CA LEU A 27 -4.00 11.29 5.01
C LEU A 27 -4.74 11.75 6.27
N LYS A 28 -4.02 12.01 7.37
CA LYS A 28 -4.65 12.51 8.61
C LYS A 28 -5.27 13.89 8.43
N ASN A 29 -4.60 14.78 7.72
CA ASN A 29 -5.16 16.12 7.44
C ASN A 29 -6.39 16.04 6.54
N LYS A 30 -6.41 15.12 5.59
CA LYS A 30 -7.56 14.95 4.69
C LYS A 30 -8.74 14.27 5.38
N PHE A 31 -8.49 13.26 6.19
CA PHE A 31 -9.51 12.47 6.87
C PHE A 31 -9.53 12.73 8.37
N GLN A 32 -9.70 14.00 8.77
CA GLN A 32 -9.55 14.46 10.16
C GLN A 32 -10.44 13.71 11.17
N SER A 33 -11.67 13.36 10.78
CA SER A 33 -12.62 12.62 11.61
C SER A 33 -12.34 11.12 11.69
N SER A 34 -11.39 10.61 10.89
CA SER A 34 -11.09 9.17 10.84
C SER A 34 -9.99 8.78 11.81
N ASN A 35 -10.05 7.53 12.27
CA ASN A 35 -9.01 6.90 13.08
C ASN A 35 -7.94 6.31 12.16
N LEU A 36 -6.80 6.99 12.02
CA LEU A 36 -5.67 6.54 11.21
C LEU A 36 -4.66 5.78 12.07
N GLN A 37 -4.39 4.53 11.71
CA GLN A 37 -3.30 3.73 12.25
C GLN A 37 -2.20 3.58 11.18
N VAL A 38 -0.94 3.68 11.60
CA VAL A 38 0.21 3.63 10.69
C VAL A 38 1.11 2.46 11.06
N PHE A 39 1.47 1.69 10.06
CA PHE A 39 2.38 0.54 10.21
C PHE A 39 3.57 0.67 9.26
N ASP A 40 4.72 0.17 9.71
CA ASP A 40 5.96 0.14 8.95
C ASP A 40 6.50 -1.30 8.94
N PHE A 41 6.61 -1.91 7.76
CA PHE A 41 7.18 -3.26 7.63
C PHE A 41 8.67 -3.25 7.26
N TYR A 42 9.33 -2.11 7.33
CA TYR A 42 10.76 -2.03 7.00
C TYR A 42 11.60 -2.90 7.91
N ASP A 43 12.39 -3.76 7.30
CA ASP A 43 13.38 -4.59 7.94
C ASP A 43 14.78 -4.24 7.39
N GLN A 44 15.67 -3.77 8.26
CA GLN A 44 17.03 -3.35 7.88
C GLN A 44 17.88 -4.46 7.27
N THR A 45 17.56 -5.73 7.57
CA THR A 45 18.29 -6.90 7.06
C THR A 45 17.83 -7.28 5.65
N ARG A 46 16.60 -6.97 5.30
CA ARG A 46 15.96 -7.34 4.03
C ARG A 46 15.91 -6.17 3.03
N HIS A 47 15.63 -4.97 3.53
CA HIS A 47 15.52 -3.76 2.70
C HIS A 47 16.85 -2.99 2.73
N THR A 48 17.76 -3.39 1.85
CA THR A 48 19.14 -2.87 1.85
C THR A 48 19.33 -1.63 0.99
N GLU A 49 18.29 -1.10 0.38
CA GLU A 49 18.37 0.06 -0.52
C GLU A 49 18.88 1.31 0.20
N GLN A 50 19.93 1.89 -0.38
CA GLN A 50 20.59 3.08 0.18
C GLN A 50 19.66 4.29 0.19
N ALA A 51 18.72 4.38 -0.77
CA ALA A 51 17.75 5.46 -0.85
C ALA A 51 16.83 5.47 0.38
N ILE A 52 16.26 4.32 0.75
CA ILE A 52 15.41 4.19 1.94
C ILE A 52 16.20 4.48 3.21
N LYS A 53 17.43 3.96 3.32
CA LYS A 53 18.30 4.25 4.48
C LYS A 53 18.59 5.75 4.65
N ARG A 54 18.79 6.48 3.55
CA ARG A 54 18.98 7.94 3.58
C ARG A 54 17.68 8.66 3.94
N ALA A 55 16.57 8.29 3.30
CA ALA A 55 15.26 8.88 3.55
C ALA A 55 14.84 8.76 5.02
N ARG A 56 15.03 7.58 5.63
CA ARG A 56 14.73 7.35 7.05
C ARG A 56 15.50 8.25 8.02
N LYS A 57 16.68 8.72 7.66
CA LYS A 57 17.48 9.63 8.51
C LYS A 57 16.91 11.04 8.56
N VAL A 58 16.19 11.46 7.54
CA VAL A 58 15.67 12.82 7.40
C VAL A 58 14.15 12.91 7.47
N SER A 59 13.44 11.80 7.28
CA SER A 59 11.97 11.79 7.32
C SER A 59 11.45 11.82 8.76
N ARG A 60 10.37 12.57 8.94
CA ARG A 60 9.65 12.61 10.20
C ARG A 60 8.73 11.39 10.29
N VAL A 61 8.94 10.54 11.30
CA VAL A 61 8.06 9.39 11.56
C VAL A 61 6.70 9.90 12.07
N TYR A 62 5.61 9.35 11.52
CA TYR A 62 4.27 9.66 11.99
C TYR A 62 4.09 9.14 13.44
N PRO A 63 3.53 9.96 14.37
CA PRO A 63 3.36 9.56 15.77
C PRO A 63 2.53 8.29 15.90
N GLY A 64 3.02 7.34 16.69
CA GLY A 64 2.33 6.05 16.92
C GLY A 64 2.50 5.03 15.81
N THR A 65 3.38 5.26 14.83
CA THR A 65 3.76 4.24 13.83
C THR A 65 4.29 2.99 14.54
N LYS A 66 3.74 1.82 14.19
CA LYS A 66 4.14 0.54 14.76
C LYS A 66 4.86 -0.30 13.71
N SER A 67 5.97 -0.92 14.11
CA SER A 67 6.65 -1.88 13.26
C SER A 67 5.85 -3.19 13.18
N ILE A 68 5.75 -3.76 11.98
CA ILE A 68 5.06 -5.03 11.71
C ILE A 68 5.89 -5.93 10.81
N SER A 69 5.55 -7.22 10.76
CA SER A 69 5.98 -8.09 9.67
C SER A 69 4.97 -8.05 8.52
N THR A 70 5.41 -8.33 7.30
CA THR A 70 4.54 -8.45 6.12
C THR A 70 3.50 -9.58 6.26
N GLY A 71 3.79 -10.60 7.07
CA GLY A 71 2.89 -11.73 7.31
C GLY A 71 1.88 -11.52 8.43
N LYS A 72 1.89 -10.37 9.16
CA LYS A 72 0.92 -10.14 10.25
C LYS A 72 0.68 -8.66 10.53
N ILE A 73 -0.56 -8.24 10.31
CA ILE A 73 -1.06 -6.93 10.73
C ILE A 73 -1.77 -7.13 12.10
N PRO A 74 -1.36 -6.42 13.19
CA PRO A 74 -1.88 -6.63 14.54
C PRO A 74 -3.27 -5.99 14.74
N LEU A 75 -4.19 -6.32 13.86
CA LEU A 75 -5.57 -5.86 13.83
C LEU A 75 -6.54 -7.04 13.76
N LYS A 76 -7.76 -6.81 14.25
CA LYS A 76 -8.87 -7.79 14.17
C LYS A 76 -9.31 -7.96 12.72
N ASP A 77 -9.84 -9.13 12.41
CA ASP A 77 -10.48 -9.40 11.12
C ASP A 77 -11.61 -8.41 10.87
N SER A 78 -11.76 -8.00 9.62
CA SER A 78 -12.88 -7.15 9.17
C SER A 78 -13.07 -5.88 10.01
N SER A 79 -11.98 -5.21 10.39
CA SER A 79 -12.00 -4.02 11.25
C SER A 79 -11.70 -2.71 10.53
N ILE A 80 -11.16 -2.77 9.31
CA ILE A 80 -10.65 -1.61 8.57
C ILE A 80 -11.55 -1.26 7.40
N ASP A 81 -11.83 0.03 7.25
CA ASP A 81 -12.63 0.56 6.15
C ASP A 81 -11.77 0.82 4.91
N ILE A 82 -10.59 1.45 5.10
CA ILE A 82 -9.64 1.68 4.00
C ILE A 82 -8.21 1.39 4.46
N LEU A 83 -7.48 0.69 3.60
CA LEU A 83 -6.06 0.41 3.76
C LEU A 83 -5.28 1.03 2.58
N PHE A 84 -4.23 1.76 2.91
CA PHE A 84 -3.34 2.41 1.95
C PHE A 84 -1.98 1.70 1.91
N LEU A 85 -1.48 1.47 0.70
CA LEU A 85 -0.12 1.03 0.37
C LEU A 85 0.39 1.99 -0.73
N LEU A 86 1.00 3.09 -0.31
CA LEU A 86 1.38 4.18 -1.21
C LEU A 86 2.89 4.12 -1.48
N SER A 87 3.28 3.60 -2.65
CA SER A 87 4.67 3.36 -3.05
C SER A 87 5.45 2.54 -2.01
N ALA A 88 4.81 1.53 -1.46
CA ALA A 88 5.38 0.70 -0.40
C ALA A 88 5.43 -0.79 -0.77
N ALA A 89 4.41 -1.29 -1.45
CA ALA A 89 4.27 -2.74 -1.68
C ALA A 89 5.34 -3.31 -2.63
N HIS A 90 5.94 -2.50 -3.50
CA HIS A 90 7.02 -2.92 -4.39
C HIS A 90 8.34 -3.24 -3.64
N GLU A 91 8.49 -2.77 -2.41
CA GLU A 91 9.65 -3.10 -1.58
C GLU A 91 9.64 -4.57 -1.13
N VAL A 92 8.50 -5.23 -1.12
CA VAL A 92 8.38 -6.66 -0.88
C VAL A 92 8.78 -7.42 -2.15
N ARG A 93 10.02 -7.92 -2.21
CA ARG A 93 10.60 -8.48 -3.44
C ARG A 93 10.16 -9.91 -3.71
N SER A 94 9.89 -10.74 -2.69
CA SER A 94 9.38 -12.10 -2.85
C SER A 94 7.90 -12.10 -3.23
N ASN A 95 7.51 -12.96 -4.17
CA ASN A 95 6.10 -13.14 -4.54
C ASN A 95 5.30 -13.70 -3.36
N GLU A 96 5.86 -14.68 -2.68
CA GLU A 96 5.24 -15.36 -1.53
C GLU A 96 5.00 -14.36 -0.40
N GLU A 97 5.96 -13.50 -0.14
CA GLU A 97 5.83 -12.48 0.90
C GLU A 97 4.81 -11.40 0.53
N ARG A 98 4.73 -11.00 -0.76
CA ARG A 98 3.65 -10.11 -1.22
C ARG A 98 2.28 -10.74 -1.07
N GLU A 99 2.14 -12.02 -1.39
CA GLU A 99 0.90 -12.77 -1.21
C GLU A 99 0.50 -12.80 0.29
N LEU A 100 1.45 -13.03 1.19
CA LEU A 100 1.20 -12.95 2.65
C LEU A 100 0.73 -11.57 3.07
N LEU A 101 1.39 -10.50 2.63
CA LEU A 101 0.99 -9.11 2.93
C LEU A 101 -0.43 -8.82 2.46
N PHE A 102 -0.76 -9.17 1.22
CA PHE A 102 -2.10 -8.90 0.66
C PHE A 102 -3.17 -9.80 1.27
N ASN A 103 -2.85 -11.03 1.69
CA ASN A 103 -3.76 -11.87 2.49
C ASN A 103 -4.09 -11.23 3.84
N GLU A 104 -3.09 -10.67 4.53
CA GLU A 104 -3.32 -9.93 5.78
C GLU A 104 -4.13 -8.64 5.57
N CYS A 105 -3.84 -7.91 4.49
CA CYS A 105 -4.67 -6.75 4.09
C CYS A 105 -6.13 -7.17 3.87
N SER A 106 -6.35 -8.26 3.15
CA SER A 106 -7.69 -8.84 2.93
C SER A 106 -8.36 -9.28 4.23
N ARG A 107 -7.62 -9.90 5.15
CA ARG A 107 -8.14 -10.36 6.44
C ARG A 107 -8.69 -9.22 7.28
N VAL A 108 -7.92 -8.15 7.43
CA VAL A 108 -8.30 -6.99 8.27
C VAL A 108 -9.35 -6.10 7.62
N LEU A 109 -9.52 -6.17 6.29
CA LEU A 109 -10.46 -5.35 5.53
C LEU A 109 -11.91 -5.77 5.79
N LYS A 110 -12.79 -4.81 6.03
CA LYS A 110 -14.24 -5.03 6.10
C LYS A 110 -14.80 -5.49 4.75
N LYS A 111 -15.99 -6.05 4.75
CA LYS A 111 -16.68 -6.54 3.53
C LYS A 111 -16.82 -5.48 2.44
N GLN A 112 -17.07 -4.23 2.82
CA GLN A 112 -17.21 -3.08 1.91
C GLN A 112 -15.97 -2.18 1.92
N GLY A 113 -14.90 -2.62 2.57
CA GLY A 113 -13.65 -1.87 2.66
C GLY A 113 -12.89 -1.87 1.33
N LYS A 114 -11.97 -0.91 1.20
CA LYS A 114 -11.12 -0.76 0.02
C LYS A 114 -9.64 -0.82 0.39
N ILE A 115 -8.85 -1.41 -0.49
CA ILE A 115 -7.39 -1.28 -0.45
C ILE A 115 -6.98 -0.39 -1.61
N LEU A 116 -6.18 0.62 -1.33
CA LEU A 116 -5.65 1.56 -2.30
C LEU A 116 -4.14 1.36 -2.41
N VAL A 117 -3.72 0.86 -3.55
CA VAL A 117 -2.31 0.62 -3.86
C VAL A 117 -1.87 1.61 -4.92
N VAL A 118 -0.86 2.42 -4.62
CA VAL A 118 -0.27 3.37 -5.57
C VAL A 118 1.13 2.92 -5.89
N GLU A 119 1.41 2.64 -7.18
CA GLU A 119 2.68 2.09 -7.59
C GLU A 119 3.13 2.61 -8.97
N HIS A 120 4.44 2.67 -9.14
CA HIS A 120 5.05 2.70 -10.45
C HIS A 120 4.97 1.30 -11.09
N LEU A 121 4.69 1.25 -12.38
CA LEU A 121 4.63 -0.02 -13.09
C LEU A 121 5.86 -0.22 -13.98
N ARG A 122 6.20 -1.48 -14.20
CA ARG A 122 7.17 -1.85 -15.23
C ARG A 122 6.50 -1.74 -16.61
N ASP A 123 6.41 -0.51 -17.11
CA ASP A 123 5.77 -0.15 -18.38
C ASP A 123 6.62 0.86 -19.15
N LEU A 124 6.23 1.15 -20.39
CA LEU A 124 6.98 2.04 -21.28
C LEU A 124 7.15 3.47 -20.74
N PRO A 125 6.12 4.14 -20.18
CA PRO A 125 6.31 5.45 -19.58
C PRO A 125 7.38 5.46 -18.48
N ASN A 126 7.38 4.46 -17.59
CA ASN A 126 8.38 4.36 -16.54
C ASN A 126 9.77 3.99 -17.06
N PHE A 127 9.86 3.21 -18.15
CA PHE A 127 11.14 2.99 -18.81
C PHE A 127 11.74 4.29 -19.35
N LEU A 128 10.93 5.13 -20.00
CA LEU A 128 11.39 6.42 -20.53
C LEU A 128 11.81 7.38 -19.42
N ALA A 129 11.13 7.36 -18.26
CA ALA A 129 11.43 8.23 -17.13
C ALA A 129 12.63 7.75 -16.29
N PHE A 130 12.74 6.45 -16.04
CA PHE A 130 13.68 5.87 -15.09
C PHE A 130 14.79 5.02 -15.74
N SER A 131 14.77 4.86 -17.08
CA SER A 131 15.70 4.01 -17.81
C SER A 131 15.77 2.60 -17.18
N VAL A 132 16.95 2.06 -16.94
CA VAL A 132 17.12 0.73 -16.32
C VAL A 132 16.51 0.62 -14.92
N GLY A 133 16.32 1.74 -14.23
CA GLY A 133 15.69 1.79 -12.90
C GLY A 133 14.23 1.28 -12.89
N PHE A 134 13.53 1.32 -14.05
CA PHE A 134 12.15 0.79 -14.15
C PHE A 134 12.07 -0.71 -13.87
N MET A 135 13.19 -1.43 -13.94
CA MET A 135 13.25 -2.86 -13.61
C MET A 135 13.00 -3.13 -12.13
N HIS A 136 13.15 -2.11 -11.27
CA HIS A 136 12.79 -2.18 -9.87
C HIS A 136 11.27 -2.35 -9.67
N PHE A 137 10.46 -1.83 -10.59
CA PHE A 137 9.01 -1.91 -10.52
C PHE A 137 8.47 -3.26 -10.99
N PHE A 138 7.27 -3.61 -10.56
CA PHE A 138 6.57 -4.80 -11.02
C PHE A 138 5.61 -4.48 -12.16
N SER A 139 5.36 -5.50 -13.01
CA SER A 139 4.38 -5.36 -14.07
C SER A 139 2.96 -5.37 -13.53
N LYS A 140 2.02 -4.79 -14.27
CA LYS A 140 0.57 -4.90 -13.98
C LYS A 140 0.12 -6.36 -13.84
N LYS A 141 0.67 -7.26 -14.67
CA LYS A 141 0.37 -8.71 -14.62
C LYS A 141 0.80 -9.31 -13.28
N THR A 142 1.96 -8.92 -12.78
CA THR A 142 2.46 -9.38 -11.47
C THR A 142 1.51 -8.92 -10.35
N TRP A 143 1.10 -7.65 -10.33
CA TRP A 143 0.17 -7.13 -9.35
C TRP A 143 -1.18 -7.85 -9.38
N LYS A 144 -1.78 -8.02 -10.57
CA LYS A 144 -3.03 -8.76 -10.71
C LYS A 144 -2.94 -10.18 -10.16
N SER A 145 -1.85 -10.90 -10.46
CA SER A 145 -1.65 -12.25 -9.92
C SER A 145 -1.60 -12.29 -8.39
N VAL A 146 -0.96 -11.30 -7.76
CA VAL A 146 -0.93 -11.19 -6.29
C VAL A 146 -2.31 -10.91 -5.72
N PHE A 147 -3.07 -10.00 -6.33
CA PHE A 147 -4.43 -9.67 -5.88
C PHE A 147 -5.36 -10.87 -5.98
N ASP A 148 -5.34 -11.60 -7.11
CA ASP A 148 -6.16 -12.78 -7.32
C ASP A 148 -5.88 -13.88 -6.26
N LYS A 149 -4.60 -14.13 -5.98
CA LYS A 149 -4.19 -15.12 -4.96
C LYS A 149 -4.60 -14.72 -3.54
N ALA A 150 -4.66 -13.42 -3.25
CA ALA A 150 -5.12 -12.90 -1.96
C ALA A 150 -6.66 -12.79 -1.86
N ASN A 151 -7.42 -13.32 -2.83
CA ASN A 151 -8.87 -13.16 -2.93
C ASN A 151 -9.32 -11.69 -2.90
N ILE A 152 -8.59 -10.83 -3.60
CA ILE A 152 -8.86 -9.41 -3.76
C ILE A 152 -9.16 -9.16 -5.23
N LYS A 153 -10.25 -8.43 -5.50
CA LYS A 153 -10.65 -8.04 -6.85
C LYS A 153 -10.16 -6.63 -7.15
N LEU A 154 -9.57 -6.44 -8.32
CA LEU A 154 -9.32 -5.11 -8.87
C LEU A 154 -10.65 -4.53 -9.37
N GLU A 155 -11.13 -3.48 -8.69
CA GLU A 155 -12.34 -2.76 -9.07
C GLU A 155 -12.03 -1.72 -10.15
N GLU A 156 -10.98 -0.93 -9.92
CA GLU A 156 -10.59 0.16 -10.81
C GLU A 156 -9.07 0.35 -10.82
N GLU A 157 -8.53 0.78 -11.96
CA GLU A 157 -7.17 1.29 -12.09
C GLU A 157 -7.22 2.72 -12.64
N ILE A 158 -6.65 3.65 -11.89
CA ILE A 158 -6.61 5.07 -12.25
C ILE A 158 -5.15 5.45 -12.52
N LYS A 159 -4.86 5.97 -13.71
CA LYS A 159 -3.59 6.66 -13.98
C LYS A 159 -3.73 8.12 -13.55
N PHE A 160 -3.14 8.54 -12.42
CA PHE A 160 -3.19 9.93 -12.00
C PHE A 160 -1.97 10.74 -12.47
N THR A 161 -0.89 10.05 -12.88
CA THR A 161 0.20 10.58 -13.66
C THR A 161 0.56 9.57 -14.76
N PRO A 162 1.35 9.92 -15.79
CA PRO A 162 1.82 8.95 -16.76
C PRO A 162 2.61 7.79 -16.13
N PHE A 163 3.18 8.01 -14.94
CA PHE A 163 4.12 7.11 -14.29
C PHE A 163 3.52 6.28 -13.16
N MET A 164 2.41 6.75 -12.56
CA MET A 164 1.84 6.11 -11.38
C MET A 164 0.42 5.63 -11.61
N SER A 165 0.16 4.39 -11.17
CA SER A 165 -1.18 3.78 -11.15
C SER A 165 -1.70 3.67 -9.73
N VAL A 166 -2.98 3.99 -9.57
CA VAL A 166 -3.75 3.69 -8.37
C VAL A 166 -4.61 2.47 -8.66
N PHE A 167 -4.44 1.41 -7.89
CA PHE A 167 -5.32 0.26 -7.90
C PHE A 167 -6.31 0.39 -6.75
N VAL A 168 -7.58 0.43 -7.09
CA VAL A 168 -8.69 0.36 -6.13
C VAL A 168 -9.12 -1.09 -6.05
N LEU A 169 -8.98 -1.68 -4.88
CA LEU A 169 -9.18 -3.11 -4.66
C LEU A 169 -10.26 -3.34 -3.62
N GLU A 170 -11.03 -4.40 -3.80
CA GLU A 170 -12.05 -4.85 -2.85
C GLU A 170 -11.92 -6.34 -2.53
N LYS A 171 -12.43 -6.74 -1.37
CA LYS A 171 -12.43 -8.13 -0.95
C LYS A 171 -13.45 -8.93 -1.75
N ILE A 172 -13.04 -10.08 -2.28
CA ILE A 172 -13.98 -11.02 -2.91
C ILE A 172 -14.83 -11.65 -1.80
N ASN A 173 -16.13 -11.37 -1.82
CA ASN A 173 -17.06 -12.03 -0.93
C ASN A 173 -17.37 -13.42 -1.48
N LYS A 174 -16.83 -14.46 -0.85
CA LYS A 174 -17.32 -15.82 -1.13
C LYS A 174 -18.78 -15.88 -0.67
N LYS A 175 -19.68 -16.24 -1.60
CA LYS A 175 -21.08 -16.53 -1.30
C LYS A 175 -21.16 -17.77 -0.44
#